data_a9ee5f9817b67d45b264fed196de924f
#
_entry.id   a9ee5f9817b67d45b264fed196de924f
#
_cell.length_a   1.000
_cell.length_b   1.000
_cell.length_c   1.000
_cell.angle_alpha   90.00
_cell.angle_beta   90.00
_cell.angle_gamma   90.00
#
_symmetry.space_group_name_H-M   'P 1'
#
loop_
_entity.id
_entity.type
_entity.pdbx_description
1 polymer ?
#
loop_
_entity_poly.entity_id
_entity_poly.type
_entity_poly.pdbx_seq_one_letter_code
_entity_poly.pdbx_strand_id
1 'polypeptide(L)' 'MALIVYTKPGCPYCQQAREYYNSKGITFIDRDAQTSREFRAEMFKHSGGDPTVPCIVEDGKYVGSGWGNPPRG' A
#
# COMPACT_ATOMS: atom_id res chain seq x y z
N MET A 1 2.35 -13.36 9.62
CA MET A 1 2.33 -11.89 9.51
C MET A 1 1.59 -11.50 8.23
N ALA A 2 0.63 -10.61 8.36
CA ALA A 2 -0.16 -10.16 7.21
C ALA A 2 0.31 -8.77 6.80
N LEU A 3 0.96 -8.69 5.65
CA LEU A 3 1.37 -7.42 5.05
C LEU A 3 0.41 -7.12 3.90
N ILE A 4 -0.27 -5.98 3.99
CA ILE A 4 -1.21 -5.52 2.97
C ILE A 4 -0.68 -4.24 2.38
N VAL A 5 -0.65 -4.17 1.05
CA VAL A 5 -0.23 -2.98 0.32
C VAL A 5 -1.40 -2.52 -0.54
N TYR A 6 -1.96 -1.37 -0.21
CA TYR A 6 -3.03 -0.76 -1.01
C TYR A 6 -2.38 0.04 -2.13
N THR A 7 -2.81 -0.21 -3.36
CA THR A 7 -2.17 0.31 -4.57
C THR A 7 -3.18 0.94 -5.52
N LYS A 8 -2.70 1.44 -6.65
CA LYS A 8 -3.54 1.86 -7.77
C LYS A 8 -2.87 1.46 -9.08
N PRO A 9 -3.63 1.26 -10.17
CA PRO A 9 -3.05 0.98 -11.49
C PRO A 9 -2.16 2.14 -11.96
N GLY A 10 -1.06 1.80 -12.60
CA GLY A 10 -0.16 2.79 -13.20
C GLY A 10 0.65 3.62 -12.22
N CYS A 11 0.74 3.20 -10.96
CA CYS A 11 1.52 3.91 -9.94
C CYS A 11 2.95 3.38 -9.90
N PRO A 12 3.95 4.17 -10.30
CA PRO A 12 5.35 3.70 -10.27
C PRO A 12 5.85 3.41 -8.87
N TYR A 13 5.39 4.16 -7.87
CA TYR A 13 5.80 3.93 -6.49
C TYR A 13 5.21 2.64 -5.92
N CYS A 14 4.00 2.30 -6.32
CA CYS A 14 3.40 1.01 -5.97
C CYS A 14 4.21 -0.13 -6.56
N GLN A 15 4.64 0.01 -7.81
CA GLN A 15 5.48 -0.99 -8.46
C GLN A 15 6.83 -1.14 -7.76
N GLN A 16 7.43 -0.05 -7.34
CA GLN A 16 8.68 -0.10 -6.57
C GLN A 16 8.50 -0.86 -5.26
N ALA A 17 7.39 -0.65 -4.57
CA ALA A 17 7.08 -1.36 -3.34
C ALA A 17 6.94 -2.87 -3.60
N ARG A 18 6.22 -3.25 -4.64
CA ARG A 18 6.05 -4.66 -5.02
C ARG A 18 7.39 -5.32 -5.29
N GLU A 19 8.23 -4.66 -6.07
CA GLU A 19 9.55 -5.17 -6.42
C GLU A 19 10.44 -5.33 -5.19
N TYR A 20 10.38 -4.36 -4.28
CA TYR A 20 11.14 -4.43 -3.03
C TYR A 20 10.75 -5.65 -2.20
N TYR A 21 9.46 -5.84 -1.96
CA TYR A 21 8.99 -6.98 -1.16
C TYR A 21 9.28 -8.30 -1.84
N ASN A 22 9.11 -8.37 -3.15
CA ASN A 22 9.43 -9.59 -3.92
C ASN A 22 10.93 -9.91 -3.84
N SER A 23 11.79 -8.92 -3.93
CA SER A 23 13.24 -9.12 -3.88
C SER A 23 13.71 -9.57 -2.50
N LYS A 24 12.95 -9.22 -1.46
CA LYS A 24 13.25 -9.63 -0.08
C LYS A 24 12.58 -10.95 0.31
N GLY A 25 11.81 -11.55 -0.59
CA GLY A 25 11.07 -12.77 -0.29
C GLY A 25 9.93 -12.56 0.70
N ILE A 26 9.42 -11.33 0.81
CA ILE A 26 8.33 -10.99 1.72
C ILE A 26 7.01 -11.16 1.00
N THR A 27 6.13 -12.01 1.53
CA THR A 27 4.80 -12.20 0.99
C THR A 27 3.90 -11.04 1.40
N PHE A 28 3.12 -10.50 0.46
CA PHE A 28 2.19 -9.42 0.74
C PHE A 28 0.91 -9.60 -0.05
N ILE A 29 -0.15 -8.94 0.40
CA ILE A 29 -1.44 -8.90 -0.27
C ILE A 29 -1.56 -7.55 -0.96
N ASP A 30 -1.71 -7.56 -2.29
CA ASP A 30 -1.86 -6.34 -3.10
C ASP A 30 -3.36 -6.07 -3.27
N ARG A 31 -3.81 -4.91 -2.81
CA ARG A 31 -5.21 -4.50 -2.91
C ARG A 31 -5.33 -3.20 -3.68
N ASP A 32 -6.01 -3.26 -4.82
CA ASP A 32 -6.27 -2.08 -5.66
C ASP A 32 -7.34 -1.22 -4.98
N ALA A 33 -6.92 -0.10 -4.42
CA ALA A 33 -7.80 0.82 -3.72
C ALA A 33 -8.39 1.90 -4.62
N GLN A 34 -8.02 1.92 -5.91
CA GLN A 34 -8.61 2.88 -6.86
C GLN A 34 -9.88 2.34 -7.47
N THR A 35 -9.90 1.08 -7.89
CA THR A 35 -11.04 0.48 -8.56
C THR A 35 -12.00 -0.20 -7.58
N SER A 36 -11.54 -0.57 -6.40
CA SER A 36 -12.38 -1.20 -5.38
C SER A 36 -12.74 -0.19 -4.28
N ARG A 37 -14.03 0.11 -4.18
CA ARG A 37 -14.54 0.98 -3.11
C ARG A 37 -14.29 0.41 -1.73
N GLU A 38 -14.41 -0.91 -1.60
CA GLU A 38 -14.20 -1.59 -0.33
C GLU A 38 -12.76 -1.46 0.13
N PHE A 39 -11.81 -1.69 -0.76
CA PHE A 39 -10.39 -1.55 -0.43
C PHE A 39 -10.01 -0.10 -0.17
N ARG A 40 -10.63 0.85 -0.88
CA ARG A 40 -10.40 2.26 -0.61
C ARG A 40 -10.89 2.65 0.78
N ALA A 41 -12.06 2.16 1.17
CA ALA A 41 -12.60 2.41 2.51
C ALA A 41 -11.70 1.83 3.59
N GLU A 42 -11.18 0.61 3.39
CA GLU A 42 -10.22 -0.01 4.29
C GLU A 42 -8.96 0.84 4.42
N MET A 43 -8.42 1.28 3.29
CA MET A 43 -7.21 2.10 3.26
C MET A 43 -7.42 3.40 4.04
N PHE A 44 -8.54 4.08 3.83
CA PHE A 44 -8.83 5.34 4.52
C PHE A 44 -9.00 5.13 6.03
N LYS A 45 -9.53 4.00 6.44
CA LYS A 45 -9.62 3.66 7.85
C LYS A 45 -8.24 3.60 8.51
N HIS A 46 -7.28 3.00 7.81
CA HIS A 46 -5.92 2.88 8.34
C HIS A 46 -5.16 4.19 8.27
N SER A 47 -5.27 4.90 7.14
CA SER A 47 -4.47 6.09 6.86
C SER A 47 -5.07 7.40 7.41
N GLY A 48 -6.28 7.33 7.96
CA GLY A 48 -6.95 8.55 8.43
C GLY A 48 -7.44 9.44 7.29
N GLY A 49 -7.74 8.87 6.13
CA GLY A 49 -8.23 9.60 4.97
C GLY A 49 -7.15 10.02 3.97
N ASP A 50 -5.91 9.59 4.18
CA ASP A 50 -4.82 9.88 3.24
C ASP A 50 -4.96 9.00 2.00
N PRO A 51 -5.15 9.58 0.79
CA PRO A 51 -5.32 8.79 -0.43
C PRO A 51 -3.99 8.35 -1.06
N THR A 52 -2.86 8.69 -0.46
CA THR A 52 -1.54 8.37 -1.02
C THR A 52 -1.30 6.87 -1.03
N VAL A 53 -0.87 6.35 -2.17
CA VAL A 53 -0.49 4.95 -2.34
C VAL A 53 1.00 4.87 -2.72
N PRO A 54 1.70 3.78 -2.43
CA PRO A 54 1.18 2.61 -1.72
C PRO A 54 0.93 2.90 -0.24
N CYS A 55 -0.17 2.37 0.28
CA CYS A 55 -0.49 2.44 1.70
C CYS A 55 -0.15 1.10 2.33
N ILE A 56 0.69 1.09 3.33
CA ILE A 56 1.25 -0.12 3.90
C ILE A 56 0.66 -0.38 5.27
N VAL A 57 0.09 -1.57 5.43
CA VAL A 57 -0.52 -2.02 6.68
C VAL A 57 0.08 -3.36 7.06
N GLU A 58 0.67 -3.45 8.23
CA GLU A 58 1.33 -4.66 8.71
C GLU A 58 0.61 -5.15 9.97
N ASP A 59 0.10 -6.38 9.90
CA ASP A 59 -0.64 -7.02 11.01
C ASP A 59 -1.77 -6.12 11.55
N GLY A 60 -2.49 -5.46 10.64
CA GLY A 60 -3.58 -4.56 10.99
C GLY A 60 -3.15 -3.18 11.47
N LYS A 61 -1.86 -2.90 11.46
CA LYS A 61 -1.32 -1.59 11.90
C LYS A 61 -0.83 -0.78 10.70
N TYR A 62 -1.26 0.47 10.65
CA TYR A 62 -0.83 1.39 9.60
C TYR A 62 0.66 1.71 9.78
N VAL A 63 1.43 1.44 8.72
CA VAL A 63 2.87 1.72 8.69
C VAL A 63 3.15 3.08 8.07
N GLY A 64 2.51 3.36 6.95
CA GLY A 64 2.70 4.64 6.26
C GLY A 64 2.10 4.64 4.86
N SER A 65 2.06 5.82 4.26
CA SER A 65 1.61 6.02 2.89
C SER A 65 2.75 6.61 2.07
N GLY A 66 2.85 6.17 0.81
CA GLY A 66 3.91 6.59 -0.10
C GLY A 66 5.12 5.69 -0.04
N TRP A 67 6.03 5.88 -0.96
CA TRP A 67 7.23 5.06 -1.10
C TRP A 67 8.44 5.94 -1.36
N GLY A 68 9.57 5.56 -0.75
CA GLY A 68 10.81 6.29 -0.91
C GLY A 68 11.11 7.21 0.26
N ASN A 69 12.15 8.02 0.10
CA ASN A 69 12.58 8.97 1.11
C ASN A 69 12.90 10.32 0.44
N PRO A 70 11.99 11.33 0.50
CA PRO A 70 10.70 11.26 1.25
C PRO A 70 9.65 10.37 0.56
N PRO A 71 8.66 9.87 1.31
CA PRO A 71 7.61 9.05 0.74
C PRO A 71 6.79 9.77 -0.32
N ARG A 72 6.56 9.09 -1.44
CA ARG A 72 5.78 9.62 -2.56
C ARG A 72 4.80 8.55 -3.08
N GLY A 73 3.71 9.02 -3.62
CA GLY A 73 2.70 8.13 -4.19
C GLY A 73 1.92 8.70 -5.34
#